data_a7b3d9604ee96fed6927372d95fb8949
#
_entry.id   a7b3d9604ee96fed6927372d95fb8949
#
_cell.length_a   1.000
_cell.length_b   1.000
_cell.length_c   1.000
_cell.angle_alpha   90.00
_cell.angle_beta   90.00
_cell.angle_gamma   90.00
#
_symmetry.space_group_name_H-M   'P 1'
#
loop_
_entity.id
_entity.type
_entity.pdbx_description
1 polymer ?
#
loop_
_entity_poly.entity_id
_entity_poly.type
_entity_poly.pdbx_seq_one_letter_code
_entity_poly.pdbx_strand_id
1 'polypeptide(L)'
;MMIPLEMNNGTLRKPIPESLLGTAVLNQTGEFEAGSYQSFILTYTAGRFGVDDSGSIRIVFRFATDQTNPQFGDPSAPGFTEVAASNNAVLQARFDPKGNIRPWDRTLQIKVVKGFMKEGDTIT
;
A
#
# COMPACT_ATOMS: atom_id res chain seq x y z
N MET A 1 4.12 -13.27 -18.95
CA MET A 1 4.36 -12.84 -20.32
C MET A 1 5.32 -11.66 -20.36
N MET A 2 6.23 -11.71 -21.23
CA MET A 2 7.19 -10.62 -21.34
C MET A 2 6.67 -9.53 -22.28
N ILE A 3 6.84 -8.30 -21.87
CA ILE A 3 6.54 -7.17 -22.75
C ILE A 3 7.73 -6.93 -23.65
N PRO A 4 7.54 -6.93 -24.97
CA PRO A 4 8.65 -6.71 -25.88
C PRO A 4 9.03 -5.24 -25.90
N LEU A 5 10.00 -4.90 -25.09
CA LEU A 5 10.44 -3.51 -24.90
C LEU A 5 10.88 -2.85 -26.18
N GLU A 6 11.46 -3.63 -27.06
CA GLU A 6 12.00 -3.16 -28.32
C GLU A 6 10.93 -2.77 -29.31
N MET A 7 9.69 -3.08 -29.06
CA MET A 7 8.64 -2.93 -30.07
C MET A 7 8.03 -1.54 -30.16
N ASN A 8 8.36 -0.66 -29.24
CA ASN A 8 7.65 0.59 -29.23
C ASN A 8 8.53 1.79 -28.96
N ASN A 9 9.73 1.71 -29.42
CA ASN A 9 10.62 2.87 -29.38
C ASN A 9 10.87 3.39 -27.97
N GLY A 10 10.89 2.51 -27.00
CA GLY A 10 11.17 2.89 -25.64
C GLY A 10 9.99 3.42 -24.86
N THR A 11 8.78 3.39 -25.42
CA THR A 11 7.60 3.76 -24.65
C THR A 11 7.15 2.67 -23.70
N LEU A 12 7.49 1.42 -23.98
CA LEU A 12 7.29 0.32 -23.04
C LEU A 12 8.51 0.16 -22.15
N ARG A 13 8.26 -0.06 -20.88
CA ARG A 13 9.31 -0.26 -19.91
C ARG A 13 9.25 -1.69 -19.38
N LYS A 14 10.40 -2.23 -19.08
CA LYS A 14 10.49 -3.48 -18.39
C LYS A 14 9.91 -3.30 -16.98
N PRO A 15 9.00 -4.18 -16.53
CA PRO A 15 8.50 -4.09 -15.16
C PRO A 15 9.65 -4.19 -14.15
N ILE A 16 9.57 -3.40 -13.09
CA ILE A 16 10.55 -3.46 -12.01
C ILE A 16 10.26 -4.72 -11.21
N PRO A 17 11.25 -5.59 -10.96
CA PRO A 17 11.04 -6.79 -10.17
C PRO A 17 10.56 -6.49 -8.76
N GLU A 18 9.69 -7.33 -8.22
CA GLU A 18 9.20 -7.20 -6.84
C GLU A 18 10.33 -7.24 -5.82
N SER A 19 11.40 -7.96 -6.11
CA SER A 19 12.57 -8.00 -5.23
C SER A 19 13.19 -6.64 -5.00
N LEU A 20 12.98 -5.68 -5.88
CA LEU A 20 13.49 -4.32 -5.75
C LEU A 20 12.50 -3.40 -5.02
N LEU A 21 11.22 -3.54 -5.31
CA LEU A 21 10.19 -2.65 -4.77
C LEU A 21 9.56 -3.18 -3.48
N GLY A 22 9.56 -4.48 -3.29
CA GLY A 22 8.94 -5.11 -2.15
C GLY A 22 7.70 -5.89 -2.51
N THR A 23 7.11 -6.52 -1.49
CA THR A 23 5.92 -7.35 -1.64
C THR A 23 4.89 -6.99 -0.58
N ALA A 24 3.63 -7.29 -0.87
CA ALA A 24 2.55 -7.09 0.08
C ALA A 24 1.73 -8.37 0.19
N VAL A 25 1.40 -8.74 1.42
CA VAL A 25 0.62 -9.94 1.72
C VAL A 25 -0.54 -9.57 2.63
N LEU A 26 -1.74 -10.03 2.25
CA LEU A 26 -2.93 -9.87 3.04
C LEU A 26 -3.15 -11.16 3.85
N ASN A 27 -3.44 -11.02 5.15
CA ASN A 27 -3.59 -12.17 6.04
C ASN A 27 -4.83 -13.03 5.75
N GLN A 28 -5.85 -12.44 5.15
CA GLN A 28 -7.09 -13.14 4.83
C GLN A 28 -7.40 -12.95 3.36
N THR A 29 -7.64 -14.07 2.69
CA THR A 29 -8.07 -14.10 1.29
C THR A 29 -9.31 -14.98 1.18
N GLY A 30 -10.04 -14.87 0.08
CA GLY A 30 -11.24 -15.65 -0.16
C GLY A 30 -12.48 -14.80 -0.13
N GLU A 31 -13.61 -15.43 0.21
CA GLU A 31 -14.90 -14.77 0.17
C GLU A 31 -15.33 -14.31 1.55
N PHE A 32 -16.00 -13.17 1.59
CA PHE A 32 -16.56 -12.59 2.79
C PHE A 32 -18.02 -12.26 2.56
N GLU A 33 -18.83 -12.36 3.59
CA GLU A 33 -20.24 -12.02 3.50
C GLU A 33 -20.40 -10.51 3.29
N ALA A 34 -21.18 -10.13 2.28
CA ALA A 34 -21.48 -8.73 2.03
C ALA A 34 -22.18 -8.10 3.23
N GLY A 35 -21.80 -6.90 3.59
CA GLY A 35 -22.35 -6.21 4.75
C GLY A 35 -21.75 -6.61 6.09
N SER A 36 -20.83 -7.59 6.11
CA SER A 36 -20.15 -7.97 7.35
C SER A 36 -18.97 -7.06 7.64
N TYR A 37 -18.56 -7.02 8.91
CA TYR A 37 -17.36 -6.31 9.34
C TYR A 37 -16.22 -7.30 9.42
N GLN A 38 -15.12 -6.98 8.73
CA GLN A 38 -13.93 -7.82 8.71
C GLN A 38 -12.71 -6.98 9.03
N SER A 39 -11.74 -7.60 9.70
CA SER A 39 -10.45 -6.98 9.96
C SER A 39 -9.38 -7.65 9.10
N PHE A 40 -8.52 -6.84 8.53
CA PHE A 40 -7.45 -7.33 7.67
C PHE A 40 -6.11 -6.82 8.17
N ILE A 41 -5.09 -7.64 7.97
CA ILE A 41 -3.70 -7.23 8.20
C ILE A 41 -2.99 -7.32 6.86
N LEU A 42 -2.50 -6.19 6.40
CA LEU A 42 -1.67 -6.11 5.22
C LEU A 42 -0.23 -5.88 5.65
N THR A 43 0.67 -6.73 5.20
CA THR A 43 2.09 -6.61 5.51
C THR A 43 2.84 -6.30 4.23
N TYR A 44 3.46 -5.12 4.19
CA TYR A 44 4.40 -4.75 3.14
C TYR A 44 5.82 -5.05 3.63
N THR A 45 6.57 -5.77 2.82
CA THR A 45 7.98 -6.04 3.08
C THR A 45 8.81 -5.27 2.07
N ALA A 46 9.69 -4.42 2.57
CA ALA A 46 10.53 -3.58 1.71
C ALA A 46 11.45 -4.45 0.85
N GLY A 47 11.55 -4.08 -0.41
CA GLY A 47 12.47 -4.69 -1.33
C GLY A 47 13.86 -4.08 -1.22
N ARG A 48 14.69 -4.42 -2.18
CA ARG A 48 16.11 -4.04 -2.18
C ARG A 48 16.32 -2.54 -2.17
N PHE A 49 15.45 -1.77 -2.82
CA PHE A 49 15.54 -0.32 -2.83
C PHE A 49 15.17 0.30 -1.48
N GLY A 50 14.41 -0.42 -0.65
CA GLY A 50 13.94 0.13 0.61
C GLY A 50 12.91 1.25 0.42
N VAL A 51 12.67 1.97 1.50
CA VAL A 51 11.84 3.19 1.49
C VAL A 51 12.60 4.24 2.29
N ASP A 52 13.05 5.28 1.61
CA ASP A 52 13.82 6.35 2.19
C ASP A 52 12.97 7.28 3.05
N ASP A 53 13.65 8.08 3.85
CA ASP A 53 13.07 9.25 4.48
C ASP A 53 12.34 10.09 3.41
N SER A 54 11.10 10.43 3.68
CA SER A 54 10.15 11.08 2.75
C SER A 54 9.59 10.17 1.66
N GLY A 55 9.99 8.92 1.60
CA GLY A 55 9.37 7.94 0.72
C GLY A 55 8.01 7.49 1.25
N SER A 56 7.22 6.90 0.38
CA SER A 56 5.88 6.44 0.75
C SER A 56 5.49 5.19 0.00
N ILE A 57 4.53 4.46 0.59
CA ILE A 57 3.76 3.44 -0.12
C ILE A 57 2.31 3.89 -0.20
N ARG A 58 1.60 3.41 -1.22
CA ARG A 58 0.19 3.73 -1.42
C ARG A 58 -0.62 2.46 -1.55
N ILE A 59 -1.76 2.43 -0.86
CA ILE A 59 -2.75 1.39 -1.01
C ILE A 59 -3.96 2.05 -1.67
N VAL A 60 -4.32 1.57 -2.85
CA VAL A 60 -5.36 2.22 -3.65
C VAL A 60 -6.62 1.36 -3.70
N PHE A 61 -7.77 2.03 -3.63
CA PHE A 61 -9.07 1.39 -3.68
C PHE A 61 -9.85 1.96 -4.85
N ARG A 62 -10.73 1.14 -5.42
CA ARG A 62 -11.61 1.63 -6.48
C ARG A 62 -12.56 2.69 -5.94
N PHE A 63 -12.85 3.71 -6.75
CA PHE A 63 -13.77 4.78 -6.36
C PHE A 63 -15.18 4.25 -6.09
N ALA A 64 -15.61 3.23 -6.80
CA ALA A 64 -16.94 2.63 -6.66
C ALA A 64 -16.85 1.38 -5.78
N THR A 65 -16.49 1.55 -4.52
CA THR A 65 -16.45 0.44 -3.57
C THR A 65 -17.30 0.78 -2.35
N ASP A 66 -17.89 -0.26 -1.76
CA ASP A 66 -18.67 -0.13 -0.53
C ASP A 66 -17.83 -0.22 0.73
N GLN A 67 -16.53 -0.36 0.58
CA GLN A 67 -15.63 -0.39 1.72
C GLN A 67 -15.62 0.94 2.46
N THR A 68 -15.61 0.86 3.80
CA THR A 68 -15.50 2.05 4.63
C THR A 68 -14.15 2.72 4.42
N ASN A 69 -14.15 4.04 4.35
CA ASN A 69 -12.90 4.78 4.22
C ASN A 69 -12.02 4.57 5.46
N PRO A 70 -10.72 4.41 5.27
CA PRO A 70 -9.80 4.39 6.39
C PRO A 70 -9.93 5.64 7.26
N GLN A 71 -9.90 5.44 8.56
CA GLN A 71 -9.84 6.52 9.55
C GLN A 71 -8.89 6.10 10.68
N PHE A 72 -8.35 7.05 11.39
CA PHE A 72 -7.23 6.79 12.29
C PHE A 72 -7.51 7.19 13.73
N GLY A 73 -8.71 7.67 14.02
CA GLY A 73 -8.99 8.29 15.30
C GLY A 73 -9.90 7.49 16.24
N ASP A 74 -10.75 6.61 15.72
CA ASP A 74 -11.75 5.91 16.52
C ASP A 74 -11.66 4.39 16.34
N PRO A 75 -11.01 3.68 17.29
CA PRO A 75 -10.88 2.22 17.20
C PRO A 75 -12.20 1.45 17.22
N SER A 76 -13.25 2.06 17.68
CA SER A 76 -14.56 1.40 17.77
C SER A 76 -15.42 1.61 16.53
N ALA A 77 -15.02 2.48 15.62
CA ALA A 77 -15.76 2.79 14.40
C ALA A 77 -15.22 2.02 13.20
N PRO A 78 -16.06 1.76 12.20
CA PRO A 78 -15.60 1.12 10.96
C PRO A 78 -14.49 1.92 10.29
N GLY A 79 -13.59 1.22 9.62
CA GLY A 79 -12.49 1.83 8.89
C GLY A 79 -11.26 2.15 9.73
N PHE A 80 -11.27 1.85 11.04
CA PHE A 80 -10.11 2.12 11.86
C PHE A 80 -8.88 1.43 11.31
N THR A 81 -7.82 2.20 11.13
CA THR A 81 -6.58 1.76 10.52
C THR A 81 -5.40 2.17 11.36
N GLU A 82 -4.50 1.23 11.58
CA GLU A 82 -3.23 1.48 12.26
C GLU A 82 -2.09 1.06 11.35
N VAL A 83 -0.96 1.75 11.46
CA VAL A 83 0.25 1.42 10.72
C VAL A 83 1.42 1.34 11.69
N ALA A 84 2.31 0.38 11.46
CA ALA A 84 3.49 0.19 12.28
C ALA A 84 4.66 -0.28 11.44
N ALA A 85 5.84 0.24 11.73
CA ALA A 85 7.09 -0.23 11.13
C ALA A 85 7.75 -1.26 12.03
N SER A 86 8.44 -2.22 11.43
CA SER A 86 9.21 -3.24 12.18
C SER A 86 10.47 -2.67 12.83
N ASN A 87 10.90 -1.50 12.38
CA ASN A 87 12.06 -0.80 12.94
C ASN A 87 11.60 0.49 13.62
N ASN A 88 12.51 1.40 13.89
CA ASN A 88 12.22 2.66 14.56
C ASN A 88 11.78 3.79 13.63
N ALA A 89 11.45 3.49 12.38
CA ALA A 89 10.97 4.50 11.45
C ALA A 89 9.64 5.08 11.93
N VAL A 90 9.46 6.36 11.71
CA VAL A 90 8.22 7.06 12.04
C VAL A 90 7.39 7.15 10.77
N LEU A 91 6.16 6.63 10.86
CA LEU A 91 5.24 6.58 9.74
C LEU A 91 4.10 7.58 9.94
N GLN A 92 3.63 8.13 8.84
CA GLN A 92 2.42 8.94 8.81
C GLN A 92 1.46 8.35 7.78
N ALA A 93 0.26 8.00 8.24
CA ALA A 93 -0.79 7.50 7.37
C ALA A 93 -1.83 8.59 7.15
N ARG A 94 -2.31 8.70 5.91
CA ARG A 94 -3.42 9.59 5.59
C ARG A 94 -4.24 9.00 4.46
N PHE A 95 -5.52 9.36 4.41
CA PHE A 95 -6.41 8.92 3.37
C PHE A 95 -6.80 10.10 2.48
N ASP A 96 -6.62 9.92 1.16
CA ASP A 96 -6.98 10.91 0.16
C ASP A 96 -7.90 10.25 -0.87
N PRO A 97 -9.17 10.66 -0.95
CA PRO A 97 -10.11 10.06 -1.90
C PRO A 97 -9.77 10.34 -3.36
N LYS A 98 -8.81 11.23 -3.62
CA LYS A 98 -8.37 11.59 -4.97
C LYS A 98 -6.85 11.53 -5.11
N GLY A 99 -6.22 10.66 -4.35
CA GLY A 99 -4.76 10.57 -4.30
C GLY A 99 -4.12 9.79 -5.44
N ASN A 100 -4.89 9.25 -6.37
CA ASN A 100 -4.39 8.49 -7.48
C ASN A 100 -5.33 8.62 -8.68
N ILE A 101 -5.04 7.90 -9.76
CA ILE A 101 -5.79 7.98 -11.03
C ILE A 101 -7.01 7.05 -10.97
N ARG A 102 -8.17 7.56 -11.45
CA ARG A 102 -9.38 6.73 -11.60
C ARG A 102 -9.08 5.51 -12.47
N PRO A 103 -9.66 4.34 -12.13
CA PRO A 103 -10.68 4.10 -11.10
C PRO A 103 -10.10 3.76 -9.73
N TRP A 104 -8.81 3.95 -9.51
CA TRP A 104 -8.09 3.62 -8.27
C TRP A 104 -7.66 4.89 -7.55
N ASP A 105 -8.57 5.82 -7.37
CA ASP A 105 -8.24 7.14 -6.85
C ASP A 105 -8.33 7.28 -5.33
N ARG A 106 -9.02 6.37 -4.64
CA ARG A 106 -9.08 6.38 -3.17
C ARG A 106 -7.79 5.79 -2.61
N THR A 107 -7.01 6.59 -1.94
CA THR A 107 -5.63 6.25 -1.58
C THR A 107 -5.38 6.36 -0.09
N LEU A 108 -4.91 5.26 0.51
CA LEU A 108 -4.26 5.27 1.81
C LEU A 108 -2.76 5.43 1.55
N GLN A 109 -2.21 6.57 1.95
CA GLN A 109 -0.79 6.85 1.80
C GLN A 109 -0.08 6.68 3.14
N ILE A 110 1.00 5.92 3.13
CA ILE A 110 1.85 5.72 4.30
C ILE A 110 3.22 6.28 3.96
N LYS A 111 3.59 7.35 4.64
CA LYS A 111 4.84 8.06 4.39
C LYS A 111 5.82 7.77 5.52
N VAL A 112 7.07 7.53 5.16
CA VAL A 112 8.17 7.47 6.12
C VAL A 112 8.61 8.89 6.39
N VAL A 113 8.21 9.46 7.52
CA VAL A 113 8.53 10.86 7.84
C VAL A 113 9.87 11.00 8.54
N LYS A 114 10.35 9.92 9.13
CA LYS A 114 11.69 9.89 9.75
C LYS A 114 12.21 8.46 9.75
N GLY A 115 13.47 8.29 9.36
CA GLY A 115 14.12 7.00 9.33
C GLY A 115 14.13 6.40 7.93
N PHE A 116 14.35 5.11 7.86
CA PHE A 116 14.61 4.42 6.61
C PHE A 116 14.15 2.97 6.74
N MET A 117 13.44 2.48 5.74
CA MET A 117 13.04 1.06 5.66
C MET A 117 14.01 0.38 4.71
N LYS A 118 14.85 -0.48 5.22
CA LYS A 118 15.78 -1.26 4.40
C LYS A 118 15.14 -2.58 3.98
N GLU A 119 15.80 -3.28 3.06
CA GLU A 119 15.32 -4.57 2.57
C GLU A 119 14.98 -5.50 3.74
N GLY A 120 13.80 -6.09 3.68
CA GLY A 120 13.31 -7.00 4.70
C GLY A 120 12.53 -6.34 5.84
N ASP A 121 12.64 -5.04 6.03
CA ASP A 121 11.82 -4.34 7.02
C ASP A 121 10.36 -4.32 6.56
N THR A 122 9.43 -4.30 7.51
CA THR A 122 8.01 -4.40 7.21
C THR A 122 7.22 -3.22 7.73
N ILE A 123 6.12 -2.95 7.02
CA ILE A 123 5.06 -2.04 7.46
C ILE A 123 3.77 -2.86 7.52
N THR A 124 3.13 -2.90 8.66
CA THR A 124 1.84 -3.57 8.84
C THR A 124 0.76 -2.59 9.20
#